data_6eb0587d64734948c37fbe8de2005482
#
_entry.id   6eb0587d64734948c37fbe8de2005482
#
_cell.length_a   1.000
_cell.length_b   1.000
_cell.length_c   1.000
_cell.angle_alpha   90.00
_cell.angle_beta   90.00
_cell.angle_gamma   90.00
#
_symmetry.space_group_name_H-M   'P 1'
#
loop_
_entity.id
_entity.type
_entity.pdbx_description
1 polymer ?
#
loop_
_entity_poly.entity_id
_entity_poly.type
_entity_poly.pdbx_seq_one_letter_code
_entity_poly.pdbx_strand_id
1 'polypeptide(L)' 'VNWITAKYKSECVSCTRNIDEGERILFDFEEREARCSKCGEKIKPDPKKGPFA' A
#
# COMPACT_ATOMS: atom_id res chain seq x y z
N VAL A 1 1.29 -7.45 -7.55
CA VAL A 1 1.24 -6.30 -6.64
C VAL A 1 2.62 -6.02 -6.08
N ASN A 2 2.93 -4.78 -5.87
CA ASN A 2 4.23 -4.39 -5.35
C ASN A 2 4.09 -3.28 -4.32
N TRP A 3 5.04 -3.27 -3.38
CA TRP A 3 5.09 -2.20 -2.41
C TRP A 3 5.84 -1.02 -3.02
N ILE A 4 5.23 0.14 -3.01
CA ILE A 4 5.85 1.34 -3.55
C ILE A 4 5.54 2.51 -2.63
N THR A 5 6.21 3.63 -2.88
CA THR A 5 5.94 4.86 -2.15
C THR A 5 4.93 5.66 -2.95
N ALA A 6 3.88 6.13 -2.30
CA ALA A 6 2.85 6.90 -2.98
C ALA A 6 3.44 8.19 -3.53
N LYS A 7 3.21 8.47 -4.80
CA LYS A 7 3.73 9.67 -5.42
C LYS A 7 2.80 10.86 -5.25
N TYR A 8 1.56 10.61 -4.92
CA TYR A 8 0.58 11.65 -4.68
C TYR A 8 -0.55 11.07 -3.86
N LYS A 9 -1.44 11.92 -3.41
CA LYS A 9 -2.53 11.49 -2.55
C LYS A 9 -3.46 10.54 -3.29
N SER A 10 -3.92 9.53 -2.59
CA SER A 10 -4.87 8.60 -3.16
C SER A 10 -5.69 8.00 -2.04
N GLU A 11 -6.48 6.99 -2.36
CA GLU A 11 -7.32 6.33 -1.36
C GLU A 11 -7.17 4.83 -1.45
N CYS A 12 -7.25 4.19 -0.30
CA CYS A 12 -7.20 2.74 -0.25
C CYS A 12 -8.51 2.19 -0.82
N VAL A 13 -8.41 1.23 -1.75
CA VAL A 13 -9.61 0.68 -2.36
C VAL A 13 -10.35 -0.27 -1.42
N SER A 14 -9.71 -0.69 -0.35
CA SER A 14 -10.34 -1.61 0.58
C SER A 14 -11.06 -0.90 1.72
N CYS A 15 -10.38 0.01 2.38
CA CYS A 15 -10.96 0.67 3.54
C CYS A 15 -11.24 2.16 3.30
N THR A 16 -10.97 2.64 2.11
CA THR A 16 -11.19 4.03 1.71
C THR A 16 -10.43 5.03 2.56
N ARG A 17 -9.37 4.58 3.20
CA ARG A 17 -8.55 5.47 3.99
C ARG A 17 -7.73 6.39 3.08
N ASN A 18 -7.56 7.63 3.49
CA ASN A 18 -6.75 8.56 2.71
C ASN A 18 -5.28 8.20 2.80
N ILE A 19 -4.60 8.21 1.67
CA ILE A 19 -3.19 7.92 1.59
C ILE A 19 -2.47 9.18 1.19
N ASP A 20 -1.52 9.61 2.01
CA ASP A 20 -0.76 10.82 1.71
C ASP A 20 0.44 10.51 0.83
N GLU A 21 0.93 11.54 0.17
CA GLU A 21 2.13 11.40 -0.62
C GLU A 21 3.29 10.99 0.28
N GLY A 22 4.06 10.03 -0.16
CA GLY A 22 5.20 9.55 0.60
C GLY A 22 4.89 8.35 1.49
N GLU A 23 3.63 7.96 1.59
CA GLU A 23 3.30 6.80 2.39
C GLU A 23 3.62 5.51 1.67
N ARG A 24 3.90 4.48 2.45
CA ARG A 24 4.17 3.16 1.88
C ARG A 24 2.86 2.48 1.58
N ILE A 25 2.67 2.04 0.35
CA ILE A 25 1.42 1.42 -0.07
C ILE A 25 1.69 0.17 -0.90
N LEU A 26 0.70 -0.67 -0.98
CA LEU A 26 0.76 -1.84 -1.84
C LEU A 26 -0.07 -1.51 -3.08
N PHE A 27 0.59 -1.43 -4.22
CA PHE A 27 -0.08 -1.06 -5.46
C PHE A 27 -0.24 -2.28 -6.37
N ASP A 28 -1.46 -2.46 -6.87
CA ASP A 28 -1.76 -3.54 -7.80
C ASP A 28 -1.70 -2.96 -9.21
N PHE A 29 -0.67 -3.32 -9.94
CA PHE A 29 -0.49 -2.78 -11.29
C PHE A 29 -1.48 -3.36 -12.30
N GLU A 30 -2.02 -4.53 -12.01
CA GLU A 30 -2.99 -5.12 -12.92
C GLU A 30 -4.35 -4.44 -12.81
N GLU A 31 -4.80 -4.24 -11.58
CA GLU A 31 -6.07 -3.58 -11.35
C GLU A 31 -5.90 -2.08 -11.19
N ARG A 32 -4.67 -1.62 -11.06
CA ARG A 32 -4.37 -0.21 -10.83
C ARG A 32 -5.05 0.29 -9.57
N GLU A 33 -4.93 -0.49 -8.53
CA GLU A 33 -5.55 -0.16 -7.26
C GLU A 33 -4.48 -0.01 -6.19
N ALA A 34 -4.66 0.99 -5.33
CA ALA A 34 -3.74 1.22 -4.24
C ALA A 34 -4.39 0.80 -2.94
N ARG A 35 -3.62 0.12 -2.10
CA ARG A 35 -4.09 -0.26 -0.78
C ARG A 35 -3.16 0.31 0.25
N CYS A 36 -3.71 0.75 1.37
CA CYS A 36 -2.88 1.34 2.40
C CYS A 36 -2.02 0.23 3.02
N SER A 37 -1.02 0.63 3.82
CA SER A 37 -0.09 -0.35 4.36
C SER A 37 -0.81 -1.40 5.20
N LYS A 38 -1.83 -1.01 5.93
CA LYS A 38 -2.55 -1.97 6.76
C LYS A 38 -3.28 -3.01 5.93
N CYS A 39 -4.00 -2.57 4.92
CA CYS A 39 -4.71 -3.51 4.06
C CYS A 39 -3.73 -4.32 3.21
N GLY A 40 -2.66 -3.68 2.78
CA GLY A 40 -1.68 -4.35 1.97
C GLY A 40 -0.95 -5.45 2.70
N GLU A 41 -0.67 -5.24 3.98
CA GLU A 41 0.04 -6.25 4.77
C GLU A 41 -0.77 -7.52 4.93
N LYS A 42 -2.08 -7.43 4.83
CA LYS A 42 -2.91 -8.62 4.89
C LYS A 42 -2.78 -9.45 3.63
N ILE A 43 -2.42 -8.82 2.53
CA ILE A 43 -2.27 -9.50 1.26
C ILE A 43 -0.84 -9.94 1.04
N LYS A 44 0.09 -9.03 1.28
CA LYS A 44 1.50 -9.30 1.04
C LYS A 44 2.34 -8.48 2.02
N PRO A 45 3.13 -9.13 2.89
CA PRO A 45 3.93 -8.40 3.86
C PRO A 45 4.93 -7.48 3.17
N ASP A 46 5.13 -6.31 3.76
CA ASP A 46 6.09 -5.36 3.25
C ASP A 46 7.49 -5.81 3.62
N PRO A 47 8.34 -6.11 2.64
CA PRO A 47 9.69 -6.60 2.93
C PRO A 47 10.54 -5.59 3.68
N LYS A 48 10.25 -4.32 3.56
CA LYS A 48 11.06 -3.34 4.28
C LYS A 48 10.68 -3.25 5.73
N LYS A 49 9.43 -3.50 6.05
CA LYS A 49 9.02 -3.45 7.43
C LYS A 49 9.46 -4.67 8.16
N GLY A 50 9.32 -5.79 7.57
CA GLY A 50 9.76 -7.02 8.17
C GLY A 50 9.07 -7.28 9.48
N PRO A 51 8.74 -8.49 9.78
CA PRO A 51 8.01 -8.82 10.96
C PRO A 51 8.86 -8.66 12.16
N PHE A 52 10.05 -8.83 12.08
CA PHE A 52 10.81 -8.67 13.15
C PHE A 52 12.02 -8.62 12.55
N ALA A 53 11.98 -8.18 11.76
CA ALA A 53 13.15 -8.08 11.10
C ALA A 53 13.77 -8.54 11.87
#